data_6481f43bc0c7148f6bfe929a280b82be
#
_entry.id   6481f43bc0c7148f6bfe929a280b82be
#
_cell.length_a   1.000
_cell.length_b   1.000
_cell.length_c   1.000
_cell.angle_alpha   90.00
_cell.angle_beta   90.00
_cell.angle_gamma   90.00
#
_symmetry.space_group_name_H-M   'P 1'
#
loop_
_entity.id
_entity.type
_entity.pdbx_description
1 polymer ?
#
loop_
_entity_poly.entity_id
_entity_poly.type
_entity_poly.pdbx_seq_one_letter_code
_entity_poly.pdbx_strand_id
1 'polypeptide(L)'
;GGHIRFDCPHPAMMNPYRVLEDIIQAAEDEGISRVVIDSTREIEDAFRDEARYDQFVYTLVHRLYTCGVTTMLLGGPGKTEEPSAPASTSIGAIVDSIIGLCHVSTRGDIRQGIYVLKSPGSAHVNDIRPYSIATGGLKVATRRVTVWDD
;
A
#
# COMPACT_ATOMS: atom_id res chain seq x y z
N GLY A 1 -21.08 1.78 -16.27
CA GLY A 1 -20.21 0.68 -15.85
C GLY A 1 -18.78 1.18 -15.84
N GLY A 2 -18.05 0.98 -14.73
CA GLY A 2 -16.66 1.41 -14.65
C GLY A 2 -15.78 0.56 -15.56
N HIS A 3 -14.86 1.20 -16.25
CA HIS A 3 -13.83 0.52 -17.02
C HIS A 3 -12.59 0.36 -16.14
N ILE A 4 -11.95 -0.81 -16.19
CA ILE A 4 -10.67 -1.07 -15.56
C ILE A 4 -9.65 -1.21 -16.67
N ARG A 5 -8.57 -0.43 -16.60
CA ARG A 5 -7.39 -0.56 -17.44
C ARG A 5 -6.31 -1.26 -16.64
N PHE A 6 -5.68 -2.27 -17.23
CA PHE A 6 -4.51 -2.92 -16.69
C PHE A 6 -3.29 -2.52 -17.51
N ASP A 7 -2.25 -2.10 -16.84
CA ASP A 7 -0.95 -1.83 -17.42
C ASP A 7 0.10 -2.67 -16.69
N CYS A 8 0.92 -3.40 -17.42
CA CYS A 8 1.90 -4.33 -16.86
C CYS A 8 3.24 -4.16 -17.61
N PRO A 9 4.01 -3.12 -17.29
CA PRO A 9 5.31 -2.91 -17.89
C PRO A 9 6.27 -4.04 -17.49
N HIS A 10 7.13 -4.45 -18.44
CA HIS A 10 8.13 -5.47 -18.14
C HIS A 10 9.19 -4.90 -17.18
N PRO A 11 9.44 -5.53 -16.01
CA PRO A 11 10.30 -4.98 -14.97
C PRO A 11 11.71 -4.59 -15.46
N ALA A 12 12.34 -5.43 -16.29
CA ALA A 12 13.68 -5.18 -16.80
C ALA A 12 13.79 -3.99 -17.78
N MET A 13 12.67 -3.50 -18.29
CA MET A 13 12.59 -2.39 -19.23
C MET A 13 11.84 -1.18 -18.65
N MET A 14 11.44 -1.27 -17.39
CA MET A 14 10.64 -0.24 -16.75
C MET A 14 11.47 1.01 -16.47
N ASN A 15 10.98 2.13 -16.97
CA ASN A 15 11.45 3.45 -16.58
C ASN A 15 10.40 4.08 -15.67
N PRO A 16 10.69 4.26 -14.37
CA PRO A 16 9.71 4.78 -13.41
C PRO A 16 9.10 6.12 -13.82
N TYR A 17 9.91 7.02 -14.36
CA TYR A 17 9.42 8.35 -14.78
C TYR A 17 8.46 8.27 -15.98
N ARG A 18 8.69 7.33 -16.89
CA ARG A 18 7.78 7.10 -18.00
C ARG A 18 6.46 6.49 -17.51
N VAL A 19 6.53 5.54 -16.59
CA VAL A 19 5.33 4.98 -15.94
C VAL A 19 4.52 6.07 -15.25
N LEU A 20 5.19 6.99 -14.54
CA LEU A 20 4.54 8.14 -13.94
C LEU A 20 3.81 9.00 -14.98
N GLU A 21 4.47 9.35 -16.08
CA GLU A 21 3.88 10.17 -17.14
C GLU A 21 2.68 9.48 -17.78
N ASP A 22 2.80 8.19 -18.09
CA ASP A 22 1.71 7.39 -18.69
C ASP A 22 0.48 7.32 -17.76
N ILE A 23 0.69 7.17 -16.45
CA ILE A 23 -0.40 7.19 -15.45
C ILE A 23 -1.05 8.58 -15.37
N ILE A 24 -0.26 9.64 -15.32
CA ILE A 24 -0.80 11.01 -15.26
C ILE A 24 -1.57 11.34 -16.53
N GLN A 25 -1.03 11.01 -17.68
CA GLN A 25 -1.72 11.24 -18.94
C GLN A 25 -3.05 10.47 -18.99
N ALA A 26 -3.06 9.21 -18.55
CA ALA A 26 -4.31 8.44 -18.48
C ALA A 26 -5.31 9.06 -17.49
N ALA A 27 -4.84 9.63 -16.37
CA ALA A 27 -5.71 10.30 -15.42
C ALA A 27 -6.36 11.57 -16.01
N GLU A 28 -5.59 12.34 -16.77
CA GLU A 28 -6.06 13.58 -17.40
C GLU A 28 -6.97 13.30 -18.62
N ASP A 29 -6.57 12.39 -19.50
CA ASP A 29 -7.26 12.15 -20.78
C ASP A 29 -8.47 11.22 -20.66
N GLU A 30 -8.38 10.20 -19.80
CA GLU A 30 -9.41 9.16 -19.66
C GLU A 30 -10.32 9.37 -18.43
N GLY A 31 -10.03 10.37 -17.58
CA GLY A 31 -10.81 10.68 -16.38
C GLY A 31 -10.70 9.58 -15.32
N ILE A 32 -9.53 8.95 -15.20
CA ILE A 32 -9.27 7.93 -14.19
C ILE A 32 -9.36 8.55 -12.79
N SER A 33 -10.18 7.97 -11.93
CA SER A 33 -10.38 8.47 -10.56
C SER A 33 -9.69 7.62 -9.48
N ARG A 34 -9.18 6.44 -9.85
CA ARG A 34 -8.49 5.52 -8.94
C ARG A 34 -7.32 4.85 -9.64
N VAL A 35 -6.19 4.81 -8.96
CA VAL A 35 -4.96 4.12 -9.41
C VAL A 35 -4.52 3.16 -8.31
N VAL A 36 -4.21 1.94 -8.69
CA VAL A 36 -3.59 0.92 -7.82
C VAL A 36 -2.25 0.54 -8.42
N ILE A 37 -1.20 0.64 -7.62
CA ILE A 37 0.16 0.23 -7.99
C ILE A 37 0.51 -1.03 -7.19
N ASP A 38 0.62 -2.16 -7.89
CA ASP A 38 0.95 -3.48 -7.32
C ASP A 38 2.18 -4.07 -8.05
N SER A 39 3.40 -3.96 -7.49
CA SER A 39 3.71 -3.34 -6.21
C SER A 39 4.74 -2.21 -6.39
N THR A 40 4.96 -1.43 -5.34
CA THR A 40 5.97 -0.38 -5.34
C THR A 40 7.40 -0.91 -5.33
N ARG A 41 7.59 -2.21 -5.04
CA ARG A 41 8.90 -2.84 -4.95
C ARG A 41 9.65 -2.85 -6.27
N GLU A 42 8.97 -3.16 -7.37
CA GLU A 42 9.59 -3.16 -8.69
C GLU A 42 10.03 -1.76 -9.11
N ILE A 43 9.30 -0.75 -8.65
CA ILE A 43 9.66 0.66 -8.84
C ILE A 43 10.88 1.00 -7.98
N GLU A 44 10.89 0.60 -6.71
CA GLU A 44 12.01 0.79 -5.79
C GLU A 44 13.30 0.17 -6.33
N ASP A 45 13.22 -1.07 -6.82
CA ASP A 45 14.35 -1.80 -7.38
C ASP A 45 14.97 -1.11 -8.64
N ALA A 46 14.19 -0.26 -9.31
CA ALA A 46 14.70 0.53 -10.45
C ALA A 46 15.53 1.75 -10.01
N PHE A 47 15.48 2.11 -8.73
CA PHE A 47 16.30 3.20 -8.17
C PHE A 47 17.53 2.64 -7.44
N ARG A 48 18.69 3.28 -7.65
CA ARG A 48 19.92 2.92 -6.94
C ARG A 48 20.05 3.59 -5.58
N ASP A 49 19.24 4.60 -5.34
CA ASP A 49 19.31 5.50 -4.19
C ASP A 49 17.91 5.66 -3.60
N GLU A 50 17.80 5.36 -2.32
CA GLU A 50 16.54 5.44 -1.55
C GLU A 50 15.96 6.87 -1.57
N ALA A 51 16.80 7.89 -1.44
CA ALA A 51 16.33 9.28 -1.46
C ALA A 51 15.69 9.67 -2.81
N ARG A 52 16.17 9.12 -3.91
CA ARG A 52 15.57 9.32 -5.23
C ARG A 52 14.26 8.58 -5.39
N TYR A 53 14.15 7.38 -4.84
CA TYR A 53 12.90 6.65 -4.80
C TYR A 53 11.85 7.42 -4.00
N ASP A 54 12.21 7.92 -2.84
CA ASP A 54 11.34 8.73 -1.99
C ASP A 54 10.83 9.98 -2.71
N GLN A 55 11.73 10.69 -3.37
CA GLN A 55 11.38 11.88 -4.16
C GLN A 55 10.44 11.51 -5.32
N PHE A 56 10.67 10.37 -5.95
CA PHE A 56 9.79 9.86 -7.00
C PHE A 56 8.38 9.56 -6.46
N VAL A 57 8.27 8.82 -5.36
CA VAL A 57 6.97 8.48 -4.76
C VAL A 57 6.23 9.73 -4.31
N TYR A 58 6.95 10.69 -3.70
CA TYR A 58 6.36 11.99 -3.36
C TYR A 58 5.76 12.68 -4.59
N THR A 59 6.53 12.72 -5.67
CA THR A 59 6.10 13.36 -6.93
C THR A 59 4.89 12.64 -7.53
N LEU A 60 4.92 11.31 -7.56
CA LEU A 60 3.83 10.47 -8.05
C LEU A 60 2.53 10.74 -7.28
N VAL A 61 2.57 10.61 -5.96
CA VAL A 61 1.39 10.80 -5.09
C VAL A 61 0.86 12.22 -5.20
N HIS A 62 1.75 13.22 -5.16
CA HIS A 62 1.36 14.62 -5.26
C HIS A 62 0.69 14.94 -6.61
N ARG A 63 1.25 14.47 -7.71
CA ARG A 63 0.67 14.70 -9.05
C ARG A 63 -0.69 14.02 -9.21
N LEU A 64 -0.83 12.76 -8.76
CA LEU A 64 -2.11 12.06 -8.78
C LEU A 64 -3.16 12.75 -7.89
N TYR A 65 -2.74 13.25 -6.73
CA TYR A 65 -3.60 14.04 -5.85
C TYR A 65 -4.11 15.32 -6.56
N THR A 66 -3.25 16.04 -7.25
CA THR A 66 -3.66 17.26 -7.99
C THR A 66 -4.61 16.97 -9.15
N CYS A 67 -4.55 15.76 -9.73
CA CYS A 67 -5.52 15.28 -10.71
C CYS A 67 -6.82 14.74 -10.08
N GLY A 68 -6.98 14.79 -8.75
CA GLY A 68 -8.16 14.29 -8.05
C GLY A 68 -8.24 12.75 -8.01
N VAL A 69 -7.11 12.05 -8.17
CA VAL A 69 -7.03 10.60 -8.21
C VAL A 69 -6.80 10.03 -6.81
N THR A 70 -7.63 9.07 -6.41
CA THR A 70 -7.36 8.25 -5.21
C THR A 70 -6.32 7.20 -5.56
N THR A 71 -5.19 7.21 -4.85
CA THR A 71 -4.06 6.31 -5.12
C THR A 71 -3.92 5.26 -4.02
N MET A 72 -3.79 4.00 -4.41
CA MET A 72 -3.46 2.89 -3.52
C MET A 72 -2.09 2.31 -3.92
N LEU A 73 -1.15 2.35 -2.99
CA LEU A 73 0.18 1.79 -3.16
C LEU A 73 0.25 0.46 -2.39
N LEU A 74 0.56 -0.62 -3.07
CA LEU A 74 0.83 -1.91 -2.45
C LEU A 74 2.34 -2.07 -2.30
N GLY A 75 2.79 -2.24 -1.06
CA GLY A 75 4.20 -2.43 -0.72
C GLY A 75 4.43 -3.76 -0.04
N GLY A 76 5.62 -4.31 -0.18
CA GLY A 76 6.06 -5.43 0.63
C GLY A 76 6.33 -5.01 2.08
N PRO A 77 6.54 -5.98 3.00
CA PRO A 77 7.00 -5.66 4.34
C PRO A 77 8.32 -4.88 4.23
N GLY A 78 8.37 -3.73 4.91
CA GLY A 78 9.62 -2.98 5.05
C GLY A 78 10.71 -3.88 5.62
N LYS A 79 11.94 -3.39 5.65
CA LYS A 79 13.13 -4.14 6.16
C LYS A 79 13.00 -4.64 7.60
N THR A 80 11.93 -4.27 8.31
CA THR A 80 11.57 -4.73 9.66
C THR A 80 10.21 -5.41 9.62
N GLU A 81 10.20 -6.72 9.89
CA GLU A 81 8.99 -7.56 9.96
C GLU A 81 8.12 -7.32 11.20
N GLU A 82 8.44 -6.32 12.02
CA GLU A 82 7.67 -6.02 13.22
C GLU A 82 6.47 -5.12 12.91
N PRO A 83 5.25 -5.52 13.29
CA PRO A 83 4.03 -4.71 13.13
C PRO A 83 4.10 -3.37 13.89
N SER A 84 5.00 -3.28 14.88
CA SER A 84 5.25 -2.10 15.69
C SER A 84 6.32 -1.18 15.13
N ALA A 85 7.08 -1.62 14.12
CA ALA A 85 8.05 -0.73 13.49
C ALA A 85 7.26 0.37 12.77
N PRO A 86 7.52 1.66 13.09
CA PRO A 86 6.95 2.74 12.32
C PRO A 86 7.32 2.48 10.87
N ALA A 87 6.39 2.74 9.96
CA ALA A 87 6.70 2.78 8.54
C ALA A 87 7.84 3.80 8.38
N SER A 88 9.06 3.31 8.56
CA SER A 88 10.29 4.11 8.59
C SER A 88 10.70 4.54 7.19
N THR A 89 9.81 4.31 6.25
CA THR A 89 9.95 4.79 4.89
C THR A 89 9.28 6.16 4.83
N SER A 90 9.92 7.07 4.16
CA SER A 90 9.39 8.38 3.76
C SER A 90 7.98 8.30 3.16
N ILE A 91 7.58 7.16 2.56
CA ILE A 91 6.22 6.87 2.10
C ILE A 91 5.21 7.02 3.23
N GLY A 92 5.53 6.55 4.45
CA GLY A 92 4.63 6.67 5.61
C GLY A 92 4.29 8.11 5.97
N ALA A 93 5.15 9.07 5.66
CA ALA A 93 4.89 10.50 5.88
C ALA A 93 4.02 11.12 4.78
N ILE A 94 4.06 10.55 3.57
CA ILE A 94 3.41 11.10 2.37
C ILE A 94 1.95 10.64 2.25
N VAL A 95 1.67 9.37 2.59
CA VAL A 95 0.33 8.79 2.44
C VAL A 95 -0.61 9.21 3.57
N ASP A 96 -1.90 9.32 3.29
CA ASP A 96 -2.91 9.67 4.28
C ASP A 96 -3.23 8.50 5.20
N SER A 97 -3.35 7.29 4.67
CA SER A 97 -3.73 6.10 5.43
C SER A 97 -2.78 4.95 5.18
N ILE A 98 -2.51 4.18 6.24
CA ILE A 98 -1.67 2.97 6.17
C ILE A 98 -2.44 1.82 6.80
N ILE A 99 -2.64 0.77 6.00
CA ILE A 99 -3.22 -0.49 6.42
C ILE A 99 -2.14 -1.56 6.31
N GLY A 100 -1.88 -2.26 7.41
CA GLY A 100 -0.90 -3.34 7.45
C GLY A 100 -1.57 -4.71 7.43
N LEU A 101 -0.95 -5.64 6.71
CA LEU A 101 -1.26 -7.06 6.77
C LEU A 101 -0.06 -7.79 7.37
N CYS A 102 -0.29 -8.66 8.31
CA CYS A 102 0.77 -9.39 9.01
C CYS A 102 0.38 -10.84 9.30
N HIS A 103 1.37 -11.64 9.66
CA HIS A 103 1.15 -12.95 10.25
C HIS A 103 1.41 -12.87 11.74
N VAL A 104 0.47 -13.37 12.54
CA VAL A 104 0.57 -13.41 14.00
C VAL A 104 0.67 -14.86 14.44
N SER A 105 1.76 -15.19 15.15
CA SER A 105 1.91 -16.51 15.77
C SER A 105 1.17 -16.53 17.12
N THR A 106 0.28 -17.50 17.29
CA THR A 106 -0.51 -17.67 18.53
C THR A 106 -0.54 -19.17 18.89
N ARG A 107 0.08 -19.57 19.99
CA ARG A 107 0.07 -20.96 20.52
C ARG A 107 0.38 -22.04 19.45
N GLY A 108 1.34 -21.74 18.56
CA GLY A 108 1.76 -22.67 17.49
C GLY A 108 0.97 -22.56 16.19
N ASP A 109 -0.06 -21.73 16.14
CA ASP A 109 -0.79 -21.41 14.93
C ASP A 109 -0.30 -20.09 14.34
N ILE A 110 -0.24 -19.99 13.00
CA ILE A 110 0.00 -18.74 12.28
C ILE A 110 -1.34 -18.25 11.74
N ARG A 111 -1.72 -17.03 12.14
CA ARG A 111 -2.95 -16.38 11.70
C ARG A 111 -2.67 -15.10 10.94
N GLN A 112 -3.51 -14.82 9.97
CA GLN A 112 -3.45 -13.58 9.21
C GLN A 112 -4.10 -12.46 10.02
N GLY A 113 -3.39 -11.34 10.14
CA GLY A 113 -3.84 -10.15 10.87
C GLY A 113 -3.86 -8.91 9.98
N ILE A 114 -4.83 -8.04 10.21
CA ILE A 114 -4.97 -6.73 9.58
C ILE A 114 -5.03 -5.66 10.67
N TYR A 115 -4.38 -4.53 10.46
CA TYR A 115 -4.39 -3.38 11.37
C TYR A 115 -4.33 -2.07 10.60
N VAL A 116 -4.80 -0.99 11.22
CA VAL A 116 -4.67 0.37 10.71
C VAL A 116 -3.57 1.06 11.52
N LEU A 117 -2.48 1.43 10.83
CA LEU A 117 -1.36 2.13 11.46
C LEU A 117 -1.55 3.64 11.47
N LYS A 118 -2.15 4.18 10.42
CA LYS A 118 -2.38 5.62 10.24
C LYS A 118 -3.71 5.84 9.52
N SER A 119 -4.52 6.76 10.03
CA SER A 119 -5.75 7.24 9.37
C SER A 119 -6.14 8.61 9.97
N PRO A 120 -5.52 9.72 9.52
CA PRO A 120 -5.78 11.05 10.03
C PRO A 120 -7.25 11.44 9.86
N GLY A 121 -7.81 12.12 10.85
CA GLY A 121 -9.20 12.59 10.80
C GLY A 121 -10.28 11.51 10.96
N SER A 122 -9.89 10.26 11.18
CA SER A 122 -10.81 9.14 11.40
C SER A 122 -10.48 8.43 12.72
N ALA A 123 -11.50 8.18 13.54
CA ALA A 123 -11.34 7.30 14.69
C ALA A 123 -11.12 5.87 14.19
N HIS A 124 -10.01 5.27 14.56
CA HIS A 124 -9.70 3.87 14.24
C HIS A 124 -9.18 3.13 15.47
N VAL A 125 -9.28 1.82 15.44
CA VAL A 125 -8.85 0.94 16.53
C VAL A 125 -7.42 0.50 16.25
N ASN A 126 -6.52 0.66 17.24
CA ASN A 126 -5.12 0.28 17.16
C ASN A 126 -4.93 -1.19 17.60
N ASP A 127 -5.74 -2.10 17.07
CA ASP A 127 -5.63 -3.53 17.33
C ASP A 127 -5.42 -4.33 16.05
N ILE A 128 -4.75 -5.47 16.18
CA ILE A 128 -4.62 -6.43 15.07
C ILE A 128 -5.87 -7.31 15.09
N ARG A 129 -6.58 -7.37 13.95
CA ARG A 129 -7.77 -8.21 13.77
C ARG A 129 -7.49 -9.37 12.85
N PRO A 130 -7.91 -10.58 13.20
CA PRO A 130 -7.81 -11.70 12.28
C PRO A 130 -8.63 -11.43 11.02
N TYR A 131 -8.10 -11.85 9.89
CA TYR A 131 -8.86 -11.88 8.66
C TYR A 131 -8.73 -13.22 7.96
N SER A 132 -9.65 -13.50 7.07
CA SER A 132 -9.62 -14.66 6.19
C SER A 132 -10.05 -14.25 4.78
N ILE A 133 -9.52 -14.95 3.79
CA ILE A 133 -9.92 -14.81 2.40
C ILE A 133 -10.86 -15.96 2.07
N ALA A 134 -12.06 -15.65 1.62
CA ALA A 134 -13.09 -16.62 1.28
C ALA A 134 -13.77 -16.26 -0.05
N THR A 135 -14.63 -17.13 -0.54
CA THR A 135 -15.48 -16.82 -1.69
C THR A 135 -16.32 -15.57 -1.37
N GLY A 136 -16.05 -14.49 -2.10
CA GLY A 136 -16.69 -13.18 -1.87
C GLY A 136 -15.78 -12.14 -1.21
N GLY A 137 -14.48 -12.44 -0.99
CA GLY A 137 -13.47 -11.48 -0.60
C GLY A 137 -12.91 -11.67 0.80
N LEU A 138 -12.33 -10.60 1.33
CA LEU A 138 -11.70 -10.55 2.63
C LEU A 138 -12.75 -10.31 3.73
N LYS A 139 -12.69 -11.15 4.79
CA LYS A 139 -13.54 -11.05 5.98
C LYS A 139 -12.69 -10.74 7.19
N VAL A 140 -12.94 -9.61 7.84
CA VAL A 140 -12.26 -9.18 9.06
C VAL A 140 -13.09 -9.58 10.28
N ALA A 141 -12.45 -10.19 11.27
CA ALA A 141 -13.11 -10.57 12.52
C ALA A 141 -13.41 -9.33 13.38
N THR A 142 -14.51 -9.38 14.13
CA THR A 142 -14.90 -8.32 15.07
C THR A 142 -14.06 -8.31 16.35
N ARG A 143 -13.45 -9.46 16.70
CA ARG A 143 -12.58 -9.58 17.88
C ARG A 143 -11.13 -9.39 17.48
N ARG A 144 -10.35 -8.73 18.36
CA ARG A 144 -8.89 -8.58 18.23
C ARG A 144 -8.18 -9.92 18.40
N VAL A 145 -6.95 -10.01 17.88
CA VAL A 145 -6.03 -11.08 18.26
C VAL A 145 -5.49 -10.78 19.65
N THR A 146 -5.73 -11.63 20.62
CA THR A 146 -5.06 -11.60 21.90
C THR A 146 -3.71 -12.29 21.75
N VAL A 147 -2.64 -11.52 21.60
CA VAL A 147 -1.26 -12.04 21.41
C VAL A 147 -0.64 -12.46 22.77
N TRP A 148 -1.29 -12.10 23.88
CA TRP A 148 -0.73 -12.16 25.24
C TRP A 148 -1.62 -12.94 26.24
N ASP A 149 -2.32 -13.97 25.84
CA ASP A 149 -2.88 -14.93 26.82
C ASP A 149 -1.82 -16.00 27.10
N ASP A 150 -1.08 -15.80 28.21
CA ASP A 150 -0.23 -16.80 28.89
C ASP A 150 -1.04 -18.05 29.30
#